data_561c8e1b2e91cce6df64234d84265229
#
_entry.id   561c8e1b2e91cce6df64234d84265229
#
_cell.length_a   1.000
_cell.length_b   1.000
_cell.length_c   1.000
_cell.angle_alpha   90.00
_cell.angle_beta   90.00
_cell.angle_gamma   90.00
#
_symmetry.space_group_name_H-M   'P 1'
#
loop_
_entity.id
_entity.type
_entity.pdbx_description
1 polymer ?
#
loop_
_entity_poly.entity_id
_entity_poly.type
_entity_poly.pdbx_seq_one_letter_code
_entity_poly.pdbx_strand_id
1 'polypeptide(L)'
;DAYLVDAGGPFSDVTCDTLSSCGSDEYESTAPTATSDRACSALTICGSEEYEATPPTPTSDRVCMPNTGCLLTEYQVTPPTETMDGVCAPLTVCDVDQFESVVATPTSNRVCTDLTTCSGSEYESTAATPTSNRVCTALTVCEADEYESSAPTLTSNRVCTDLAVCEASEYESSAPTPTS
;
A
#
# COMPACT_ATOMS: atom_id res chain seq x y z
N ASP A 1 -51.56 -12.01 19.08
CA ASP A 1 -52.24 -10.75 18.79
C ASP A 1 -53.15 -10.94 17.55
N ALA A 2 -54.22 -10.17 17.42
CA ALA A 2 -55.17 -10.25 16.36
C ALA A 2 -55.59 -8.83 15.91
N TYR A 3 -56.02 -8.71 14.67
CA TYR A 3 -56.52 -7.45 14.14
C TYR A 3 -58.00 -7.61 13.70
N LEU A 4 -58.68 -6.50 13.65
CA LEU A 4 -60.09 -6.45 13.30
C LEU A 4 -60.26 -6.54 11.77
N VAL A 5 -60.89 -7.59 11.25
CA VAL A 5 -61.14 -7.75 9.81
C VAL A 5 -62.45 -7.05 9.41
N ASP A 6 -63.45 -7.04 10.31
CA ASP A 6 -64.74 -6.36 10.07
C ASP A 6 -65.18 -5.67 11.38
N ALA A 7 -65.58 -4.43 11.28
CA ALA A 7 -66.04 -3.63 12.40
C ALA A 7 -67.43 -4.04 12.92
N GLY A 8 -68.06 -5.00 12.28
CA GLY A 8 -69.43 -5.38 12.57
C GLY A 8 -70.46 -4.28 12.28
N GLY A 9 -71.62 -4.65 11.88
CA GLY A 9 -72.76 -3.75 11.75
C GLY A 9 -73.72 -3.89 12.96
N PRO A 10 -74.83 -3.20 12.93
CA PRO A 10 -75.78 -3.23 14.08
C PRO A 10 -76.38 -4.64 14.32
N PHE A 11 -76.11 -5.63 13.46
CA PHE A 11 -76.58 -7.00 13.56
C PHE A 11 -75.51 -8.07 13.29
N SER A 12 -74.21 -7.69 13.21
CA SER A 12 -73.07 -8.62 13.04
C SER A 12 -72.01 -8.41 14.12
N ASP A 13 -71.39 -9.51 14.53
CA ASP A 13 -70.30 -9.48 15.49
C ASP A 13 -68.96 -9.08 14.74
N VAL A 14 -67.98 -8.59 15.47
CA VAL A 14 -66.66 -8.31 14.93
C VAL A 14 -65.93 -9.61 14.64
N THR A 15 -65.21 -9.65 13.53
CA THR A 15 -64.32 -10.76 13.19
C THR A 15 -62.86 -10.32 13.33
N CYS A 16 -62.01 -11.16 13.93
CA CYS A 16 -60.59 -10.91 14.13
C CYS A 16 -59.79 -12.01 13.47
N ASP A 17 -58.74 -11.65 12.80
CA ASP A 17 -57.74 -12.58 12.29
C ASP A 17 -56.43 -12.47 13.08
N THR A 18 -55.62 -13.53 13.05
CA THR A 18 -54.30 -13.55 13.72
C THR A 18 -53.30 -12.78 12.92
N LEU A 19 -52.46 -11.99 13.62
CA LEU A 19 -51.38 -11.26 12.98
C LEU A 19 -50.37 -12.24 12.36
N SER A 20 -49.91 -11.92 11.15
CA SER A 20 -48.82 -12.62 10.49
C SER A 20 -47.51 -12.40 11.25
N SER A 21 -46.54 -13.29 11.05
CA SER A 21 -45.16 -13.16 11.55
C SER A 21 -44.22 -13.05 10.36
N CYS A 22 -43.30 -12.07 10.40
CA CYS A 22 -42.26 -11.99 9.37
C CYS A 22 -41.26 -13.15 9.52
N GLY A 23 -40.79 -13.66 8.40
CA GLY A 23 -39.76 -14.71 8.35
C GLY A 23 -38.38 -14.22 8.81
N SER A 24 -37.43 -15.16 8.88
CA SER A 24 -36.03 -14.83 9.26
C SER A 24 -35.35 -13.91 8.28
N ASP A 25 -35.78 -13.92 7.03
CA ASP A 25 -35.18 -13.14 5.92
C ASP A 25 -36.05 -11.92 5.57
N GLU A 26 -36.93 -11.50 6.49
CA GLU A 26 -37.84 -10.39 6.34
C GLU A 26 -37.80 -9.46 7.55
N TYR A 27 -38.20 -8.22 7.32
CA TYR A 27 -38.44 -7.23 8.36
C TYR A 27 -39.88 -6.70 8.24
N GLU A 28 -40.44 -6.22 9.35
CA GLU A 28 -41.73 -5.55 9.38
C GLU A 28 -41.61 -4.17 8.72
N SER A 29 -42.03 -4.05 7.47
CA SER A 29 -42.01 -2.79 6.73
C SER A 29 -43.19 -1.86 7.08
N THR A 30 -44.26 -2.42 7.61
CA THR A 30 -45.42 -1.69 8.14
C THR A 30 -45.93 -2.39 9.38
N ALA A 31 -46.03 -1.65 10.47
CA ALA A 31 -46.60 -2.17 11.71
C ALA A 31 -48.09 -2.47 11.59
N PRO A 32 -48.60 -3.51 12.28
CA PRO A 32 -50.04 -3.81 12.28
C PRO A 32 -50.83 -2.73 13.00
N THR A 33 -52.10 -2.62 12.64
CA THR A 33 -53.04 -1.71 13.30
C THR A 33 -54.20 -2.52 13.86
N ALA A 34 -55.16 -1.85 14.46
CA ALA A 34 -56.40 -2.51 14.93
C ALA A 34 -57.22 -3.09 13.78
N THR A 35 -57.02 -2.68 12.54
CA THR A 35 -57.82 -3.05 11.37
C THR A 35 -56.96 -3.53 10.18
N SER A 36 -55.69 -3.72 10.35
CA SER A 36 -54.80 -4.25 9.30
C SER A 36 -53.69 -5.11 9.89
N ASP A 37 -53.31 -6.14 9.14
CA ASP A 37 -52.13 -6.92 9.48
C ASP A 37 -50.85 -6.16 9.20
N ARG A 38 -49.71 -6.63 9.75
CA ARG A 38 -48.38 -6.14 9.39
C ARG A 38 -48.02 -6.48 7.95
N ALA A 39 -47.16 -5.67 7.35
CA ALA A 39 -46.54 -6.02 6.09
C ALA A 39 -45.06 -6.37 6.34
N CYS A 40 -44.63 -7.49 5.75
CA CYS A 40 -43.25 -7.94 5.77
C CYS A 40 -42.60 -7.67 4.42
N SER A 41 -41.35 -7.27 4.44
CA SER A 41 -40.51 -7.09 3.24
C SER A 41 -39.23 -7.88 3.39
N ALA A 42 -38.76 -8.47 2.28
CA ALA A 42 -37.51 -9.21 2.27
C ALA A 42 -36.32 -8.31 2.61
N LEU A 43 -35.37 -8.84 3.40
CA LEU A 43 -34.13 -8.16 3.69
C LEU A 43 -33.29 -8.01 2.43
N THR A 44 -32.68 -6.83 2.24
CA THR A 44 -31.72 -6.59 1.17
C THR A 44 -30.51 -7.50 1.35
N ILE A 45 -29.95 -8.01 0.25
CA ILE A 45 -28.70 -8.78 0.23
C ILE A 45 -27.62 -7.86 -0.32
N CYS A 46 -26.56 -7.60 0.46
CA CYS A 46 -25.43 -6.82 -0.01
C CYS A 46 -24.69 -7.56 -1.12
N GLY A 47 -24.27 -6.81 -2.15
CA GLY A 47 -23.50 -7.34 -3.25
C GLY A 47 -22.06 -7.71 -2.84
N SER A 48 -21.33 -8.37 -3.74
CA SER A 48 -19.93 -8.77 -3.49
C SER A 48 -18.96 -7.60 -3.31
N GLU A 49 -19.35 -6.42 -3.77
CA GLU A 49 -18.55 -5.17 -3.67
C GLU A 49 -19.10 -4.24 -2.59
N GLU A 50 -19.94 -4.76 -1.71
CA GLU A 50 -20.59 -4.00 -0.65
C GLU A 50 -20.37 -4.67 0.70
N TYR A 51 -20.49 -3.89 1.76
CA TYR A 51 -20.51 -4.37 3.14
C TYR A 51 -21.80 -3.90 3.84
N GLU A 52 -22.24 -4.65 4.84
CA GLU A 52 -23.35 -4.27 5.70
C GLU A 52 -22.91 -3.17 6.67
N ALA A 53 -23.25 -1.93 6.35
CA ALA A 53 -22.91 -0.78 7.18
C ALA A 53 -23.83 -0.65 8.41
N THR A 54 -25.07 -1.15 8.29
CA THR A 54 -26.02 -1.22 9.38
C THR A 54 -26.76 -2.55 9.33
N PRO A 55 -26.71 -3.35 10.40
CA PRO A 55 -27.43 -4.62 10.44
C PRO A 55 -28.96 -4.39 10.46
N PRO A 56 -29.73 -5.36 9.94
CA PRO A 56 -31.18 -5.29 9.96
C PRO A 56 -31.73 -5.43 11.39
N THR A 57 -32.91 -4.92 11.59
CA THR A 57 -33.69 -5.12 12.81
C THR A 57 -35.03 -5.76 12.47
N PRO A 58 -35.85 -6.19 13.46
CA PRO A 58 -37.19 -6.68 13.16
C PRO A 58 -38.08 -5.70 12.41
N THR A 59 -37.75 -4.38 12.42
CA THR A 59 -38.57 -3.33 11.83
C THR A 59 -37.83 -2.44 10.84
N SER A 60 -36.60 -2.80 10.46
CA SER A 60 -35.82 -2.07 9.47
C SER A 60 -34.95 -2.99 8.64
N ASP A 61 -34.77 -2.65 7.37
CA ASP A 61 -33.84 -3.34 6.50
C ASP A 61 -32.37 -3.03 6.88
N ARG A 62 -31.43 -3.85 6.40
CA ARG A 62 -29.99 -3.54 6.46
C ARG A 62 -29.65 -2.42 5.49
N VAL A 63 -28.55 -1.75 5.76
CA VAL A 63 -27.97 -0.77 4.84
C VAL A 63 -26.66 -1.32 4.30
N CYS A 64 -26.58 -1.51 2.98
CA CYS A 64 -25.36 -1.89 2.27
C CYS A 64 -24.65 -0.63 1.78
N MET A 65 -23.33 -0.62 1.88
CA MET A 65 -22.48 0.44 1.34
C MET A 65 -21.36 -0.17 0.47
N PRO A 66 -20.96 0.52 -0.60
CA PRO A 66 -19.88 0.02 -1.45
C PRO A 66 -18.55 0.00 -0.70
N ASN A 67 -17.73 -1.03 -0.93
CA ASN A 67 -16.37 -1.10 -0.44
C ASN A 67 -15.53 0.03 -1.05
N THR A 68 -14.79 0.76 -0.23
CA THR A 68 -13.88 1.81 -0.67
C THR A 68 -12.55 1.20 -1.11
N GLY A 69 -12.20 1.35 -2.38
CA GLY A 69 -10.88 0.97 -2.89
C GLY A 69 -9.81 1.97 -2.46
N CYS A 70 -8.58 1.49 -2.22
CA CYS A 70 -7.45 2.36 -1.92
C CYS A 70 -7.01 3.16 -3.15
N LEU A 71 -6.54 4.38 -2.93
CA LEU A 71 -5.95 5.22 -3.96
C LEU A 71 -4.59 4.66 -4.43
N LEU A 72 -4.10 5.12 -5.57
CA LEU A 72 -2.76 4.74 -6.07
C LEU A 72 -1.61 5.17 -5.14
N THR A 73 -1.87 6.11 -4.23
CA THR A 73 -0.93 6.59 -3.21
C THR A 73 -1.09 5.89 -1.86
N GLU A 74 -1.90 4.84 -1.82
CA GLU A 74 -2.24 4.11 -0.60
C GLU A 74 -2.07 2.60 -0.81
N TYR A 75 -2.01 1.88 0.28
CA TYR A 75 -2.07 0.41 0.32
C TYR A 75 -3.16 -0.05 1.28
N GLN A 76 -3.71 -1.21 1.04
CA GLN A 76 -4.74 -1.79 1.88
C GLN A 76 -4.12 -2.44 3.12
N VAL A 77 -4.47 -1.91 4.29
CA VAL A 77 -4.03 -2.44 5.59
C VAL A 77 -4.92 -3.58 6.05
N THR A 78 -6.23 -3.41 5.84
CA THR A 78 -7.23 -4.44 6.20
C THR A 78 -8.17 -4.63 5.03
N PRO A 79 -8.37 -5.87 4.55
CA PRO A 79 -9.34 -6.13 3.50
C PRO A 79 -10.77 -5.88 3.99
N PRO A 80 -11.71 -5.51 3.09
CA PRO A 80 -13.10 -5.41 3.42
C PRO A 80 -13.66 -6.78 3.82
N THR A 81 -14.68 -6.76 4.65
CA THR A 81 -15.45 -7.92 5.09
C THR A 81 -16.93 -7.71 4.80
N GLU A 82 -17.75 -8.70 5.06
CA GLU A 82 -19.20 -8.58 4.90
C GLU A 82 -19.84 -7.46 5.75
N THR A 83 -19.17 -7.03 6.82
CA THR A 83 -19.70 -6.05 7.80
C THR A 83 -18.80 -4.85 8.04
N MET A 84 -17.69 -4.73 7.33
CA MET A 84 -16.74 -3.62 7.49
C MET A 84 -16.08 -3.27 6.16
N ASP A 85 -15.91 -1.98 5.92
CA ASP A 85 -15.12 -1.48 4.80
C ASP A 85 -13.62 -1.82 4.94
N GLY A 86 -12.91 -1.83 3.81
CA GLY A 86 -11.46 -1.92 3.78
C GLY A 86 -10.79 -0.67 4.39
N VAL A 87 -9.62 -0.87 5.01
CA VAL A 87 -8.83 0.24 5.57
C VAL A 87 -7.59 0.45 4.71
N CYS A 88 -7.41 1.67 4.24
CA CYS A 88 -6.25 2.10 3.48
C CYS A 88 -5.32 2.97 4.32
N ALA A 89 -4.02 2.91 4.02
CA ALA A 89 -3.02 3.78 4.60
C ALA A 89 -2.13 4.37 3.49
N PRO A 90 -1.62 5.60 3.67
CA PRO A 90 -0.75 6.22 2.68
C PRO A 90 0.57 5.46 2.54
N LEU A 91 1.07 5.37 1.30
CA LEU A 91 2.39 4.84 1.02
C LEU A 91 3.46 5.77 1.60
N THR A 92 4.48 5.19 2.23
CA THR A 92 5.67 5.93 2.66
C THR A 92 6.35 6.57 1.45
N VAL A 93 6.83 7.78 1.61
CA VAL A 93 7.69 8.45 0.60
C VAL A 93 9.12 8.34 1.09
N CYS A 94 10.01 7.76 0.28
CA CYS A 94 11.43 7.70 0.61
C CYS A 94 12.07 9.09 0.47
N ASP A 95 12.96 9.42 1.40
CA ASP A 95 13.71 10.66 1.39
C ASP A 95 14.79 10.65 0.29
N VAL A 96 15.39 11.83 0.06
CA VAL A 96 16.43 12.03 -1.00
C VAL A 96 17.70 11.19 -0.80
N ASP A 97 17.99 10.78 0.43
CA ASP A 97 19.10 9.93 0.84
C ASP A 97 18.70 8.46 1.04
N GLN A 98 17.52 8.09 0.58
CA GLN A 98 16.98 6.73 0.66
C GLN A 98 16.61 6.17 -0.72
N PHE A 99 16.55 4.86 -0.82
CA PHE A 99 16.00 4.13 -1.96
C PHE A 99 14.91 3.16 -1.50
N GLU A 100 13.98 2.84 -2.39
CA GLU A 100 12.95 1.84 -2.17
C GLU A 100 13.57 0.45 -2.26
N SER A 101 13.86 -0.16 -1.11
CA SER A 101 14.46 -1.51 -1.03
C SER A 101 13.42 -2.63 -1.18
N VAL A 102 12.16 -2.35 -0.88
CA VAL A 102 11.01 -3.22 -1.14
C VAL A 102 9.91 -2.40 -1.78
N VAL A 103 9.49 -2.81 -2.96
CA VAL A 103 8.43 -2.14 -3.73
C VAL A 103 7.08 -2.28 -3.03
N ALA A 104 6.30 -1.21 -3.02
CA ALA A 104 4.94 -1.25 -2.53
C ALA A 104 4.06 -2.18 -3.38
N THR A 105 3.10 -2.81 -2.74
CA THR A 105 2.05 -3.59 -3.40
C THR A 105 0.68 -3.02 -3.02
N PRO A 106 -0.42 -3.44 -3.65
CA PRO A 106 -1.75 -3.02 -3.22
C PRO A 106 -2.07 -3.31 -1.75
N THR A 107 -1.36 -4.26 -1.12
CA THR A 107 -1.60 -4.72 0.26
C THR A 107 -0.38 -4.58 1.19
N SER A 108 0.69 -3.94 0.74
CA SER A 108 1.88 -3.69 1.58
C SER A 108 2.54 -2.36 1.25
N ASN A 109 3.03 -1.69 2.28
CA ASN A 109 3.80 -0.47 2.11
C ASN A 109 5.19 -0.76 1.53
N ARG A 110 5.83 0.24 0.92
CA ARG A 110 7.24 0.18 0.54
C ARG A 110 8.13 0.24 1.76
N VAL A 111 9.34 -0.26 1.61
CA VAL A 111 10.41 -0.09 2.60
C VAL A 111 11.48 0.81 1.99
N CYS A 112 11.78 1.90 2.69
CA CYS A 112 12.88 2.80 2.36
C CYS A 112 14.13 2.41 3.16
N THR A 113 15.28 2.43 2.52
CA THR A 113 16.58 2.11 3.13
C THR A 113 17.56 3.21 2.76
N ASP A 114 18.39 3.62 3.71
CA ASP A 114 19.38 4.67 3.51
C ASP A 114 20.42 4.29 2.44
N LEU A 115 20.79 5.25 1.62
CA LEU A 115 21.85 5.09 0.62
C LEU A 115 23.20 4.92 1.32
N THR A 116 23.98 3.95 0.86
CA THR A 116 25.36 3.78 1.32
C THR A 116 26.17 5.03 1.02
N THR A 117 27.01 5.46 1.94
CA THR A 117 28.00 6.54 1.71
C THR A 117 29.35 5.90 1.42
N CYS A 118 29.94 6.19 0.25
CA CYS A 118 31.29 5.73 -0.07
C CYS A 118 32.31 6.44 0.82
N SER A 119 33.29 5.69 1.32
CA SER A 119 34.38 6.20 2.13
C SER A 119 35.36 7.01 1.28
N GLY A 120 36.30 7.73 1.94
CA GLY A 120 37.36 8.46 1.21
C GLY A 120 38.35 7.58 0.44
N SER A 121 38.33 6.27 0.64
CA SER A 121 39.12 5.26 -0.09
C SER A 121 38.33 4.51 -1.16
N GLU A 122 37.12 4.98 -1.47
CA GLU A 122 36.20 4.38 -2.44
C GLU A 122 35.65 5.44 -3.38
N TYR A 123 35.17 5.00 -4.52
CA TYR A 123 34.38 5.79 -5.48
C TYR A 123 33.05 5.11 -5.77
N GLU A 124 32.04 5.88 -6.16
CA GLU A 124 30.76 5.38 -6.61
C GLU A 124 30.92 4.77 -8.00
N SER A 125 30.99 3.44 -8.09
CA SER A 125 31.11 2.73 -9.36
C SER A 125 29.78 2.53 -10.07
N THR A 126 28.69 2.60 -9.32
CA THR A 126 27.31 2.58 -9.84
C THR A 126 26.47 3.56 -9.04
N ALA A 127 25.85 4.49 -9.74
CA ALA A 127 24.99 5.49 -9.11
C ALA A 127 23.73 4.87 -8.51
N ALA A 128 23.25 5.43 -7.40
CA ALA A 128 21.96 5.06 -6.83
C ALA A 128 20.81 5.42 -7.76
N THR A 129 19.74 4.67 -7.65
CA THR A 129 18.46 4.96 -8.29
C THR A 129 17.35 5.01 -7.22
N PRO A 130 16.13 5.44 -7.56
CA PRO A 130 15.03 5.39 -6.59
C PRO A 130 14.72 3.99 -6.03
N THR A 131 15.19 2.92 -6.70
CA THR A 131 14.93 1.52 -6.33
C THR A 131 16.18 0.67 -6.13
N SER A 132 17.37 1.28 -6.14
CA SER A 132 18.62 0.56 -5.90
C SER A 132 19.64 1.43 -5.20
N ASN A 133 20.43 0.79 -4.33
CA ASN A 133 21.54 1.48 -3.67
C ASN A 133 22.70 1.74 -4.64
N ARG A 134 23.55 2.70 -4.30
CA ARG A 134 24.85 2.88 -4.99
C ARG A 134 25.78 1.73 -4.68
N VAL A 135 26.75 1.51 -5.57
CA VAL A 135 27.86 0.58 -5.33
C VAL A 135 29.13 1.39 -5.14
N CYS A 136 29.79 1.19 -4.00
CA CYS A 136 31.10 1.75 -3.71
C CYS A 136 32.18 0.73 -4.04
N THR A 137 33.24 1.15 -4.71
CA THR A 137 34.36 0.31 -5.08
C THR A 137 35.65 0.96 -4.58
N ALA A 138 36.55 0.18 -4.02
CA ALA A 138 37.81 0.67 -3.51
C ALA A 138 38.64 1.32 -4.63
N LEU A 139 39.30 2.44 -4.30
CA LEU A 139 40.25 3.09 -5.19
C LEU A 139 41.47 2.18 -5.41
N THR A 140 41.92 2.10 -6.66
CA THR A 140 43.18 1.45 -7.00
C THR A 140 44.35 2.13 -6.26
N VAL A 141 45.28 1.37 -5.80
CA VAL A 141 46.55 1.86 -5.27
C VAL A 141 47.60 1.62 -6.35
N CYS A 142 48.28 2.67 -6.78
CA CYS A 142 49.37 2.52 -7.75
C CYS A 142 50.56 1.76 -7.13
N GLU A 143 51.14 0.84 -7.88
CA GLU A 143 52.31 0.06 -7.47
C GLU A 143 53.55 0.94 -7.40
N ALA A 144 54.66 0.39 -6.91
CA ALA A 144 55.90 1.17 -6.71
C ALA A 144 56.58 1.62 -8.02
N ASP A 145 56.24 0.95 -9.13
CA ASP A 145 56.72 1.23 -10.50
C ASP A 145 55.70 1.98 -11.34
N GLU A 146 54.64 2.49 -10.71
CA GLU A 146 53.58 3.28 -11.33
C GLU A 146 53.45 4.68 -10.73
N TYR A 147 52.87 5.58 -11.47
CA TYR A 147 52.45 6.90 -10.99
C TYR A 147 50.94 7.13 -11.27
N GLU A 148 50.32 8.00 -10.48
CA GLU A 148 48.95 8.42 -10.70
C GLU A 148 48.87 9.38 -11.89
N SER A 149 48.41 8.90 -13.03
CA SER A 149 48.23 9.72 -14.25
C SER A 149 46.87 10.42 -14.32
N SER A 150 45.91 9.97 -13.54
CA SER A 150 44.59 10.65 -13.34
C SER A 150 44.11 10.44 -11.91
N ALA A 151 43.85 11.54 -11.22
CA ALA A 151 43.31 11.50 -9.88
C ALA A 151 41.88 10.94 -9.84
N PRO A 152 41.51 10.22 -8.78
CA PRO A 152 40.14 9.72 -8.61
C PRO A 152 39.18 10.87 -8.36
N THR A 153 37.91 10.61 -8.66
CA THR A 153 36.78 11.48 -8.31
C THR A 153 35.80 10.70 -7.44
N LEU A 154 34.71 11.34 -7.04
CA LEU A 154 33.63 10.66 -6.31
C LEU A 154 33.00 9.54 -7.11
N THR A 155 33.10 9.58 -8.46
CA THR A 155 32.44 8.63 -9.37
C THR A 155 33.40 7.95 -10.35
N SER A 156 34.71 8.14 -10.19
CA SER A 156 35.70 7.46 -11.03
C SER A 156 36.93 7.04 -10.22
N ASN A 157 37.50 5.89 -10.60
CA ASN A 157 38.76 5.44 -10.03
C ASN A 157 39.93 6.27 -10.51
N ARG A 158 41.08 6.23 -9.78
CA ARG A 158 42.35 6.73 -10.27
C ARG A 158 42.86 5.86 -11.42
N VAL A 159 43.69 6.45 -12.24
CA VAL A 159 44.41 5.73 -13.27
C VAL A 159 45.90 5.75 -12.92
N CYS A 160 46.51 4.57 -12.87
CA CYS A 160 47.93 4.37 -12.67
C CYS A 160 48.59 4.10 -14.03
N THR A 161 49.79 4.58 -14.21
CA THR A 161 50.58 4.39 -15.44
C THR A 161 52.03 4.05 -15.04
N ASP A 162 52.62 3.09 -15.75
CA ASP A 162 53.99 2.65 -15.49
C ASP A 162 54.99 3.79 -15.59
N LEU A 163 55.94 3.85 -14.68
CA LEU A 163 57.10 4.74 -14.76
C LEU A 163 57.97 4.37 -15.98
N ALA A 164 58.41 5.37 -16.72
CA ALA A 164 59.36 5.14 -17.79
C ALA A 164 60.71 4.65 -17.24
N VAL A 165 61.25 3.63 -17.85
CA VAL A 165 62.58 3.11 -17.53
C VAL A 165 63.53 3.54 -18.64
N CYS A 166 64.61 4.31 -18.28
CA CYS A 166 65.61 4.72 -19.23
C CYS A 166 66.40 3.51 -19.73
N GLU A 167 66.66 3.47 -21.03
CA GLU A 167 67.52 2.44 -21.64
C GLU A 167 69.00 2.71 -21.37
N ALA A 168 69.87 1.76 -21.64
CA ALA A 168 71.29 1.84 -21.33
C ALA A 168 72.04 3.04 -22.02
N SER A 169 71.45 3.64 -23.06
CA SER A 169 71.93 4.80 -23.77
C SER A 169 71.31 6.15 -23.35
N GLU A 170 70.40 6.10 -22.37
CA GLU A 170 69.65 7.24 -21.88
C GLU A 170 70.02 7.57 -20.42
N TYR A 171 69.71 8.79 -20.00
CA TYR A 171 69.85 9.20 -18.63
C TYR A 171 68.53 9.83 -18.12
N GLU A 172 68.24 9.68 -16.85
CA GLU A 172 67.11 10.29 -16.18
C GLU A 172 67.34 11.80 -16.07
N SER A 173 66.56 12.59 -16.77
CA SER A 173 66.63 14.06 -16.72
C SER A 173 65.76 14.71 -15.64
N SER A 174 64.77 13.95 -15.12
CA SER A 174 63.89 14.38 -14.02
C SER A 174 63.43 13.15 -13.24
N ALA A 175 63.58 13.20 -11.92
CA ALA A 175 63.11 12.09 -11.08
C ALA A 175 61.59 11.98 -11.09
N PRO A 176 61.03 10.76 -11.05
CA PRO A 176 59.57 10.54 -11.01
C PRO A 176 58.98 11.11 -9.72
N THR A 177 57.76 11.54 -9.82
CA THR A 177 56.94 11.95 -8.66
C THR A 177 55.73 11.05 -8.57
N PRO A 178 55.02 10.97 -7.41
CA PRO A 178 53.82 10.15 -7.29
C PRO A 178 52.71 10.49 -8.30
N THR A 179 52.77 11.65 -8.91
CA THR A 179 51.78 12.17 -9.88
C THR A 179 52.37 12.55 -11.24
N SER A 180 53.57 12.08 -11.55
CA SER A 180 54.21 12.35 -12.84
C SER A 180 55.18 11.24 -13.27
#